data_bac5a7b52bb2cc0476d69f3003bea469
#
_entry.id   bac5a7b52bb2cc0476d69f3003bea469
#
_cell.length_a   1.000
_cell.length_b   1.000
_cell.length_c   1.000
_cell.angle_alpha   90.00
_cell.angle_beta   90.00
_cell.angle_gamma   90.00
#
_symmetry.space_group_name_H-M   'P 1'
#
loop_
_entity.id
_entity.type
_entity.pdbx_description
1 polymer ?
#
loop_
_entity_poly.entity_id
_entity_poly.type
_entity_poly.pdbx_seq_one_letter_code
_entity_poly.pdbx_strand_id
1 'polypeptide(L)'
;MKYRALSALAPALLLAACDLAPAYHPPIIAVPVRYKEAGEWRLAVPRDDHGPWWQVFRDPKLDELEPQVEIANQDLAAARADYLQARDFVAEAQSALYPHIGTEATFSDNRQSDHRPTRGANEPDYFGANTIEAEASYEVDLWGRIRDNIATQKAEAQASLADLAAARLSLQAELARDYFGLRGLDREAALLRETVAAYRDALQLTQERLSGKIGAPIDVARAQVQLDNAKAQLADIAGPRALFEHAIATLIGRPASSFSIPPAARDATLPTIPHGVPSTLLERRPDIASAERETAAANESIGIARGAFFPRFTINLLAGEQDTGFDLVNLGNSLWSVGPTISLPLFDAGKRQAQLAATEAAYLQTVAHYRGTVLKAIQEVEDNLASLRSLRIEAGDVEASAASAQRASDLALTAYRGGASNYLDVIIAQTAALDAKRDVLSVATRRLRASAALILALGGDWSADELAANDH
;
A
#
# COMPACT_ATOMS: atom_id res chain seq x y z
N MET A 1 0.22 -42.32 53.04
CA MET A 1 0.93 -41.28 52.26
C MET A 1 0.36 -41.11 50.83
N LYS A 2 -0.96 -41.19 50.56
CA LYS A 2 -1.52 -41.11 49.19
C LYS A 2 -2.45 -39.90 48.92
N TYR A 3 -2.58 -38.97 49.84
CA TYR A 3 -3.50 -37.80 49.69
C TYR A 3 -2.79 -36.43 49.67
N ARG A 4 -1.45 -36.38 49.74
CA ARG A 4 -0.70 -35.10 49.67
C ARG A 4 -0.29 -34.65 48.25
N ALA A 5 -0.43 -35.53 47.26
CA ALA A 5 -0.07 -35.18 45.86
C ALA A 5 -1.22 -34.51 45.09
N LEU A 6 -2.49 -34.65 45.50
CA LEU A 6 -3.62 -34.03 44.77
C LEU A 6 -3.85 -32.56 45.16
N SER A 7 -3.38 -32.12 46.34
CA SER A 7 -3.57 -30.72 46.77
C SER A 7 -2.58 -29.74 46.17
N ALA A 8 -1.53 -30.20 45.50
CA ALA A 8 -0.58 -29.35 44.80
C ALA A 8 -0.97 -29.05 43.33
N LEU A 9 -1.89 -29.82 42.73
CA LEU A 9 -2.35 -29.59 41.34
C LEU A 9 -3.44 -28.51 41.23
N ALA A 10 -4.19 -28.24 42.29
CA ALA A 10 -5.28 -27.27 42.26
C ALA A 10 -4.83 -25.79 42.08
N PRO A 11 -3.72 -25.32 42.70
CA PRO A 11 -3.23 -23.95 42.42
C PRO A 11 -2.57 -23.80 41.08
N ALA A 12 -2.05 -24.85 40.45
CA ALA A 12 -1.41 -24.78 39.13
C ALA A 12 -2.41 -24.56 37.97
N LEU A 13 -3.66 -24.97 38.12
CA LEU A 13 -4.73 -24.77 37.15
C LEU A 13 -5.34 -23.35 37.18
N LEU A 14 -5.15 -22.60 38.28
CA LEU A 14 -5.62 -21.21 38.39
C LEU A 14 -4.62 -20.16 37.83
N LEU A 15 -3.39 -20.57 37.55
CA LEU A 15 -2.33 -19.70 37.02
C LEU A 15 -2.35 -19.57 35.49
N ALA A 16 -3.20 -20.32 34.78
CA ALA A 16 -3.19 -20.36 33.31
C ALA A 16 -3.95 -19.21 32.61
N ALA A 17 -4.41 -18.19 33.34
CA ALA A 17 -5.36 -17.21 32.80
C ALA A 17 -5.11 -15.74 33.20
N CYS A 18 -3.91 -15.34 33.53
CA CYS A 18 -3.63 -13.90 33.72
C CYS A 18 -3.07 -13.29 32.42
N ASP A 19 -3.97 -12.94 31.52
CA ASP A 19 -3.72 -12.01 30.45
C ASP A 19 -3.93 -10.59 31.00
N LEU A 20 -2.92 -9.72 30.87
CA LEU A 20 -2.95 -8.34 31.37
C LEU A 20 -3.29 -7.34 30.26
N ALA A 21 -3.32 -7.77 28.99
CA ALA A 21 -3.81 -6.96 27.91
C ALA A 21 -5.33 -6.71 28.07
N PRO A 22 -5.82 -5.51 27.76
CA PRO A 22 -7.26 -5.27 27.70
C PRO A 22 -7.88 -6.14 26.60
N ALA A 23 -9.09 -6.67 26.83
CA ALA A 23 -9.80 -7.39 25.77
C ALA A 23 -9.95 -6.49 24.55
N TYR A 24 -9.36 -6.89 23.41
CA TYR A 24 -9.39 -6.11 22.21
C TYR A 24 -10.76 -6.18 21.53
N HIS A 25 -11.26 -5.02 21.14
CA HIS A 25 -12.42 -4.85 20.27
C HIS A 25 -12.12 -3.78 19.24
N PRO A 26 -12.37 -4.01 17.95
CA PRO A 26 -12.17 -2.99 16.92
C PRO A 26 -12.87 -1.68 17.31
N PRO A 27 -12.19 -0.53 17.18
CA PRO A 27 -12.76 0.76 17.58
C PRO A 27 -14.03 1.08 16.80
N ILE A 28 -15.09 1.45 17.48
CA ILE A 28 -16.37 1.80 16.86
C ILE A 28 -16.22 3.13 16.11
N ILE A 29 -16.70 3.15 14.88
CA ILE A 29 -16.84 4.35 14.05
C ILE A 29 -18.26 4.38 13.45
N ALA A 30 -18.89 5.56 13.46
CA ALA A 30 -20.16 5.74 12.81
C ALA A 30 -19.99 5.79 11.29
N VAL A 31 -20.46 4.76 10.59
CA VAL A 31 -20.44 4.66 9.13
C VAL A 31 -21.84 5.00 8.59
N PRO A 32 -21.97 5.87 7.57
CA PRO A 32 -23.27 6.19 6.98
C PRO A 32 -23.90 4.95 6.33
N VAL A 33 -25.23 4.89 6.29
CA VAL A 33 -25.96 3.76 5.71
C VAL A 33 -25.82 3.69 4.19
N ARG A 34 -25.55 4.83 3.53
CA ARG A 34 -25.41 4.95 2.08
C ARG A 34 -24.48 6.10 1.72
N TYR A 35 -23.87 6.03 0.55
CA TYR A 35 -23.13 7.15 -0.01
C TYR A 35 -24.09 8.25 -0.46
N LYS A 36 -23.74 9.51 -0.15
CA LYS A 36 -24.52 10.70 -0.54
C LYS A 36 -24.54 10.87 -2.07
N GLU A 37 -23.42 10.65 -2.72
CA GLU A 37 -23.22 10.88 -4.15
C GLU A 37 -23.61 9.66 -5.03
N ALA A 38 -24.08 8.57 -4.42
CA ALA A 38 -24.50 7.37 -5.15
C ALA A 38 -25.64 7.62 -6.15
N GLY A 39 -26.55 8.60 -5.89
CA GLY A 39 -27.66 8.95 -6.79
C GLY A 39 -28.55 7.74 -7.10
N GLU A 40 -28.88 7.56 -8.39
CA GLU A 40 -29.66 6.42 -8.91
C GLU A 40 -28.81 5.17 -9.18
N TRP A 41 -27.53 5.17 -8.81
CA TRP A 41 -26.66 4.01 -9.00
C TRP A 41 -27.21 2.84 -8.18
N ARG A 42 -27.42 1.71 -8.84
CA ARG A 42 -27.94 0.51 -8.18
C ARG A 42 -26.89 -0.03 -7.19
N LEU A 43 -27.33 -0.25 -5.95
CA LEU A 43 -26.60 -1.10 -5.02
C LEU A 43 -26.37 -2.43 -5.72
N ALA A 44 -25.13 -2.76 -5.99
CA ALA A 44 -24.83 -4.09 -6.50
C ALA A 44 -24.74 -5.07 -5.34
N VAL A 45 -25.33 -6.22 -5.56
CA VAL A 45 -25.06 -7.40 -4.75
C VAL A 45 -23.59 -7.74 -4.96
N PRO A 46 -22.79 -7.96 -3.91
CA PRO A 46 -21.43 -8.45 -4.05
C PRO A 46 -21.47 -9.73 -4.92
N ARG A 47 -20.72 -9.75 -5.99
CA ARG A 47 -20.53 -10.97 -6.77
C ARG A 47 -19.34 -11.70 -6.15
N ASP A 48 -19.55 -12.89 -5.66
CA ASP A 48 -18.51 -13.76 -5.10
C ASP A 48 -17.55 -14.36 -6.16
N ASP A 49 -17.71 -13.98 -7.42
CA ASP A 49 -16.93 -14.51 -8.55
C ASP A 49 -16.17 -13.33 -9.21
N HIS A 50 -15.10 -12.88 -8.56
CA HIS A 50 -14.31 -11.76 -9.01
C HIS A 50 -12.97 -12.25 -9.55
N GLY A 51 -12.90 -12.37 -10.89
CA GLY A 51 -11.61 -12.26 -11.57
C GLY A 51 -10.95 -10.90 -11.27
N PRO A 52 -9.69 -10.69 -11.70
CA PRO A 52 -8.95 -9.46 -11.45
C PRO A 52 -9.77 -8.21 -11.79
N TRP A 53 -9.80 -7.22 -10.91
CA TRP A 53 -10.68 -6.06 -10.97
C TRP A 53 -10.59 -5.27 -12.29
N TRP A 54 -9.41 -5.25 -12.97
CA TRP A 54 -9.20 -4.51 -14.22
C TRP A 54 -9.90 -5.14 -15.44
N GLN A 55 -10.29 -6.41 -15.37
CA GLN A 55 -10.99 -7.10 -16.47
C GLN A 55 -12.35 -6.49 -16.79
N VAL A 56 -12.93 -5.68 -15.90
CA VAL A 56 -14.18 -4.94 -16.15
C VAL A 56 -14.06 -3.96 -17.32
N PHE A 57 -12.83 -3.50 -17.65
CA PHE A 57 -12.56 -2.61 -18.79
C PHE A 57 -12.49 -3.34 -20.13
N ARG A 58 -12.39 -4.68 -20.14
CA ARG A 58 -12.33 -5.52 -21.34
C ARG A 58 -11.25 -5.09 -22.35
N ASP A 59 -10.09 -4.70 -21.84
CA ASP A 59 -8.95 -4.27 -22.64
C ASP A 59 -7.83 -5.32 -22.58
N PRO A 60 -7.60 -6.10 -23.67
CA PRO A 60 -6.61 -7.18 -23.65
C PRO A 60 -5.17 -6.71 -23.38
N LYS A 61 -4.84 -5.43 -23.69
CA LYS A 61 -3.48 -4.91 -23.41
C LYS A 61 -3.32 -4.55 -21.95
N LEU A 62 -4.39 -4.05 -21.30
CA LEU A 62 -4.41 -3.85 -19.85
C LEU A 62 -4.31 -5.21 -19.14
N ASP A 63 -5.07 -6.23 -19.60
CA ASP A 63 -5.03 -7.59 -19.07
C ASP A 63 -3.62 -8.23 -19.17
N GLU A 64 -2.83 -7.86 -20.18
CA GLU A 64 -1.44 -8.31 -20.33
C GLU A 64 -0.46 -7.56 -19.39
N LEU A 65 -0.70 -6.28 -19.12
CA LEU A 65 0.22 -5.42 -18.36
C LEU A 65 0.05 -5.57 -16.84
N GLU A 66 -1.18 -5.64 -16.35
CA GLU A 66 -1.50 -5.65 -14.91
C GLU A 66 -0.79 -6.78 -14.13
N PRO A 67 -0.77 -8.04 -14.60
CA PRO A 67 -0.06 -9.10 -13.89
C PRO A 67 1.45 -8.87 -13.77
N GLN A 68 2.04 -8.06 -14.67
CA GLN A 68 3.48 -7.78 -14.63
C GLN A 68 3.86 -6.88 -13.44
N VAL A 69 2.93 -6.06 -12.94
CA VAL A 69 3.13 -5.29 -11.70
C VAL A 69 3.43 -6.23 -10.54
N GLU A 70 2.64 -7.29 -10.37
CA GLU A 70 2.83 -8.24 -9.28
C GLU A 70 4.15 -9.01 -9.38
N ILE A 71 4.60 -9.30 -10.60
CA ILE A 71 5.77 -10.14 -10.85
C ILE A 71 7.07 -9.33 -10.76
N ALA A 72 7.09 -8.08 -11.21
CA ALA A 72 8.33 -7.38 -11.52
C ALA A 72 8.46 -5.96 -10.90
N ASN A 73 7.41 -5.44 -10.28
CA ASN A 73 7.49 -4.13 -9.64
C ASN A 73 8.40 -4.15 -8.41
N GLN A 74 9.34 -3.21 -8.32
CA GLN A 74 10.34 -3.20 -7.26
C GLN A 74 9.79 -2.67 -5.93
N ASP A 75 8.86 -1.74 -5.95
CA ASP A 75 8.21 -1.23 -4.73
C ASP A 75 7.33 -2.32 -4.11
N LEU A 76 6.65 -3.12 -4.94
CA LEU A 76 5.89 -4.27 -4.47
C LEU A 76 6.81 -5.40 -3.94
N ALA A 77 7.99 -5.58 -4.55
CA ALA A 77 8.99 -6.51 -4.04
C ALA A 77 9.54 -6.06 -2.67
N ALA A 78 9.73 -4.76 -2.45
CA ALA A 78 10.10 -4.20 -1.15
C ALA A 78 8.99 -4.43 -0.11
N ALA A 79 7.74 -4.10 -0.42
CA ALA A 79 6.61 -4.35 0.48
C ALA A 79 6.45 -5.85 0.83
N ARG A 80 6.73 -6.74 -0.11
CA ARG A 80 6.77 -8.20 0.17
C ARG A 80 7.89 -8.57 1.14
N ALA A 81 9.06 -7.95 1.01
CA ALA A 81 10.18 -8.18 1.93
C ALA A 81 9.88 -7.66 3.33
N ASP A 82 9.19 -6.51 3.45
CA ASP A 82 8.72 -5.96 4.73
C ASP A 82 7.75 -6.92 5.43
N TYR A 83 6.80 -7.52 4.68
CA TYR A 83 5.91 -8.54 5.22
C TYR A 83 6.69 -9.80 5.69
N LEU A 84 7.66 -10.28 4.90
CA LEU A 84 8.48 -11.44 5.31
C LEU A 84 9.27 -11.13 6.58
N GLN A 85 9.83 -9.94 6.71
CA GLN A 85 10.51 -9.47 7.92
C GLN A 85 9.57 -9.47 9.13
N ALA A 86 8.36 -8.89 8.98
CA ALA A 86 7.36 -8.86 10.06
C ALA A 86 6.96 -10.28 10.50
N ARG A 87 6.81 -11.22 9.57
CA ARG A 87 6.55 -12.64 9.86
C ARG A 87 7.71 -13.30 10.63
N ASP A 88 8.94 -12.98 10.27
CA ASP A 88 10.12 -13.54 10.95
C ASP A 88 10.26 -12.96 12.38
N PHE A 89 9.83 -11.73 12.66
CA PHE A 89 9.72 -11.19 14.02
C PHE A 89 8.70 -11.94 14.87
N VAL A 90 7.64 -12.50 14.28
CA VAL A 90 6.74 -13.42 15.01
C VAL A 90 7.50 -14.67 15.47
N ALA A 91 8.30 -15.26 14.59
CA ALA A 91 9.12 -16.44 14.93
C ALA A 91 10.18 -16.11 16.00
N GLU A 92 10.79 -14.93 15.93
CA GLU A 92 11.69 -14.42 16.98
C GLU A 92 10.96 -14.27 18.32
N ALA A 93 9.78 -13.64 18.35
CA ALA A 93 8.99 -13.51 19.57
C ALA A 93 8.58 -14.88 20.14
N GLN A 94 8.22 -15.84 19.30
CA GLN A 94 7.87 -17.21 19.71
C GLN A 94 9.07 -17.97 20.32
N SER A 95 10.31 -17.62 19.95
CA SER A 95 11.48 -18.24 20.55
C SER A 95 11.57 -18.04 22.06
N ALA A 96 11.01 -16.96 22.58
CA ALA A 96 10.93 -16.69 24.03
C ALA A 96 10.05 -17.68 24.81
N LEU A 97 9.23 -18.52 24.14
CA LEU A 97 8.50 -19.62 24.77
C LEU A 97 9.40 -20.80 25.14
N TYR A 98 10.64 -20.83 24.67
CA TYR A 98 11.61 -21.91 24.87
C TYR A 98 12.82 -21.41 25.66
N PRO A 99 13.56 -22.32 26.33
CA PRO A 99 14.81 -21.94 26.99
C PRO A 99 15.84 -21.42 26.02
N HIS A 100 16.51 -20.33 26.39
CA HIS A 100 17.74 -19.89 25.73
C HIS A 100 18.92 -20.71 26.27
N ILE A 101 19.72 -21.30 25.40
CA ILE A 101 20.91 -22.06 25.75
C ILE A 101 22.11 -21.37 25.08
N GLY A 102 23.09 -21.00 25.89
CA GLY A 102 24.32 -20.36 25.47
C GLY A 102 25.55 -21.09 26.02
N THR A 103 26.71 -20.75 25.49
CA THR A 103 28.00 -21.16 26.03
C THR A 103 28.88 -19.93 26.16
N GLU A 104 29.64 -19.84 27.27
CA GLU A 104 30.62 -18.80 27.48
C GLU A 104 31.96 -19.42 27.84
N ALA A 105 33.03 -18.84 27.31
CA ALA A 105 34.41 -19.21 27.67
C ALA A 105 35.17 -17.94 28.02
N THR A 106 35.58 -17.84 29.28
CA THR A 106 36.31 -16.70 29.81
C THR A 106 37.70 -17.16 30.25
N PHE A 107 38.72 -16.49 29.75
CA PHE A 107 40.12 -16.75 30.12
C PHE A 107 40.72 -15.43 30.62
N SER A 108 41.21 -15.43 31.84
CA SER A 108 41.81 -14.22 32.42
C SER A 108 42.95 -14.53 33.38
N ASP A 109 43.98 -13.68 33.33
CA ASP A 109 45.02 -13.62 34.35
C ASP A 109 44.78 -12.41 35.24
N ASN A 110 44.72 -12.66 36.53
CA ASN A 110 44.31 -11.67 37.52
C ASN A 110 45.44 -11.39 38.51
N ARG A 111 45.58 -10.14 38.92
CA ARG A 111 46.36 -9.76 40.10
C ARG A 111 45.40 -9.24 41.17
N GLN A 112 45.49 -9.81 42.38
CA GLN A 112 44.73 -9.27 43.51
C GLN A 112 45.45 -8.11 44.16
N SER A 113 44.69 -7.12 44.68
CA SER A 113 45.28 -6.03 45.49
C SER A 113 45.77 -6.54 46.83
N ASP A 114 46.94 -6.07 47.28
CA ASP A 114 47.49 -6.41 48.56
C ASP A 114 46.61 -6.00 49.72
N HIS A 115 45.73 -5.02 49.54
CA HIS A 115 44.82 -4.49 50.53
C HIS A 115 43.36 -5.03 50.38
N ARG A 116 43.14 -6.15 49.67
CA ARG A 116 41.80 -6.72 49.55
C ARG A 116 41.34 -7.34 50.89
N PRO A 117 40.20 -6.90 51.48
CA PRO A 117 39.79 -7.30 52.83
C PRO A 117 39.54 -8.77 53.04
N THR A 118 39.17 -9.52 51.99
CA THR A 118 38.82 -10.94 52.05
C THR A 118 39.87 -11.87 51.48
N ARG A 119 41.13 -11.39 51.34
CA ARG A 119 42.24 -12.21 50.86
C ARG A 119 42.67 -13.18 51.96
N GLY A 120 42.75 -14.49 51.63
CA GLY A 120 43.32 -15.51 52.50
C GLY A 120 44.82 -15.35 52.65
N ALA A 121 45.39 -15.73 53.79
CA ALA A 121 46.82 -15.56 54.12
C ALA A 121 47.81 -16.27 53.17
N ASN A 122 47.37 -17.27 52.40
CA ASN A 122 48.19 -18.09 51.50
C ASN A 122 47.71 -18.04 50.04
N GLU A 123 46.87 -17.09 49.68
CA GLU A 123 46.39 -16.96 48.30
C GLU A 123 47.43 -16.24 47.42
N PRO A 124 47.68 -16.73 46.17
CA PRO A 124 48.63 -16.13 45.28
C PRO A 124 48.18 -14.72 44.83
N ASP A 125 49.12 -13.82 44.63
CA ASP A 125 48.87 -12.46 44.12
C ASP A 125 48.38 -12.49 42.67
N TYR A 126 48.88 -13.42 41.91
CA TYR A 126 48.55 -13.67 40.50
C TYR A 126 47.93 -15.03 40.32
N PHE A 127 46.79 -15.09 39.62
CA PHE A 127 46.10 -16.35 39.34
C PHE A 127 45.37 -16.28 38.01
N GLY A 128 45.32 -17.37 37.27
CA GLY A 128 44.42 -17.56 36.15
C GLY A 128 42.98 -17.77 36.65
N ALA A 129 42.01 -17.34 35.89
CA ALA A 129 40.63 -17.74 36.06
C ALA A 129 40.07 -18.08 34.69
N ASN A 130 40.10 -19.38 34.38
CA ASN A 130 39.65 -19.91 33.09
C ASN A 130 38.35 -20.69 33.33
N THR A 131 37.31 -20.30 32.66
CA THR A 131 35.97 -20.88 32.81
C THR A 131 35.43 -21.21 31.42
N ILE A 132 34.91 -22.41 31.25
CA ILE A 132 34.03 -22.76 30.12
C ILE A 132 32.74 -23.27 30.70
N GLU A 133 31.63 -22.60 30.35
CA GLU A 133 30.34 -22.94 30.89
C GLU A 133 29.26 -22.94 29.83
N ALA A 134 28.23 -23.75 30.05
CA ALA A 134 26.96 -23.71 29.33
C ALA A 134 25.90 -23.18 30.28
N GLU A 135 25.12 -22.22 29.78
CA GLU A 135 23.99 -21.67 30.52
C GLU A 135 22.68 -21.97 29.82
N ALA A 136 21.62 -22.18 30.58
CA ALA A 136 20.26 -22.19 30.06
C ALA A 136 19.39 -21.27 30.93
N SER A 137 18.62 -20.43 30.27
CA SER A 137 17.69 -19.49 30.92
C SER A 137 16.29 -19.61 30.33
N TYR A 138 15.28 -19.68 31.18
CA TYR A 138 13.89 -19.79 30.75
C TYR A 138 13.02 -18.88 31.62
N GLU A 139 12.28 -17.94 30.99
CA GLU A 139 11.28 -17.12 31.65
C GLU A 139 9.94 -17.85 31.65
N VAL A 140 9.37 -18.04 32.85
CA VAL A 140 8.01 -18.62 33.02
C VAL A 140 6.98 -17.49 32.83
N ASP A 141 6.22 -17.55 31.76
CA ASP A 141 5.24 -16.51 31.40
C ASP A 141 3.96 -16.61 32.24
N LEU A 142 4.04 -16.17 33.50
CA LEU A 142 2.89 -16.20 34.44
C LEU A 142 1.88 -15.09 34.14
N TRP A 143 2.32 -13.98 33.59
CA TRP A 143 1.55 -12.75 33.43
C TRP A 143 1.20 -12.41 31.99
N GLY A 144 1.51 -13.29 31.06
CA GLY A 144 1.20 -13.12 29.64
C GLY A 144 2.17 -12.23 28.86
N ARG A 145 3.23 -11.70 29.47
CA ARG A 145 4.17 -10.78 28.80
C ARG A 145 4.75 -11.33 27.50
N ILE A 146 5.13 -12.62 27.49
CA ILE A 146 5.68 -13.26 26.26
C ILE A 146 4.55 -13.49 25.27
N ARG A 147 3.38 -13.96 25.73
CA ARG A 147 2.20 -14.16 24.87
C ARG A 147 1.69 -12.85 24.29
N ASP A 148 1.63 -11.78 25.07
CA ASP A 148 1.24 -10.45 24.59
C ASP A 148 2.25 -9.91 23.55
N ASN A 149 3.57 -10.16 23.75
CA ASN A 149 4.57 -9.80 22.74
C ASN A 149 4.38 -10.59 21.43
N ILE A 150 4.09 -11.89 21.52
CA ILE A 150 3.79 -12.71 20.32
C ILE A 150 2.51 -12.21 19.63
N ALA A 151 1.47 -11.86 20.40
CA ALA A 151 0.22 -11.31 19.88
C ALA A 151 0.46 -9.94 19.20
N THR A 152 1.31 -9.08 19.79
CA THR A 152 1.74 -7.82 19.17
C THR A 152 2.40 -8.08 17.82
N GLN A 153 3.43 -8.94 17.77
CA GLN A 153 4.14 -9.23 16.53
C GLN A 153 3.25 -9.90 15.47
N LYS A 154 2.31 -10.75 15.86
CA LYS A 154 1.31 -11.32 14.94
C LYS A 154 0.40 -10.24 14.35
N ALA A 155 -0.10 -9.32 15.16
CA ALA A 155 -0.93 -8.22 14.68
C ALA A 155 -0.14 -7.29 13.74
N GLU A 156 1.13 -7.00 14.05
CA GLU A 156 2.03 -6.23 13.17
C GLU A 156 2.29 -6.96 11.84
N ALA A 157 2.47 -8.28 11.85
CA ALA A 157 2.64 -9.06 10.62
C ALA A 157 1.36 -9.07 9.77
N GLN A 158 0.18 -9.13 10.39
CA GLN A 158 -1.11 -9.00 9.71
C GLN A 158 -1.30 -7.59 9.12
N ALA A 159 -0.88 -6.54 9.83
CA ALA A 159 -0.87 -5.17 9.31
C ALA A 159 0.03 -5.05 8.08
N SER A 160 1.25 -5.56 8.14
CA SER A 160 2.20 -5.56 7.01
C SER A 160 1.70 -6.37 5.80
N LEU A 161 0.97 -7.47 6.02
CA LEU A 161 0.30 -8.21 4.93
C LEU A 161 -0.79 -7.37 4.26
N ALA A 162 -1.57 -6.63 5.04
CA ALA A 162 -2.57 -5.71 4.53
C ALA A 162 -1.93 -4.53 3.77
N ASP A 163 -0.80 -4.00 4.25
CA ASP A 163 -0.03 -2.96 3.56
C ASP A 163 0.52 -3.45 2.21
N LEU A 164 0.99 -4.69 2.13
CA LEU A 164 1.39 -5.31 0.88
C LEU A 164 0.21 -5.38 -0.12
N ALA A 165 -0.99 -5.74 0.36
CA ALA A 165 -2.18 -5.75 -0.48
C ALA A 165 -2.60 -4.34 -0.93
N ALA A 166 -2.49 -3.34 -0.03
CA ALA A 166 -2.76 -1.93 -0.35
C ALA A 166 -1.77 -1.40 -1.40
N ALA A 167 -0.49 -1.70 -1.26
CA ALA A 167 0.54 -1.34 -2.24
C ALA A 167 0.25 -1.97 -3.60
N ARG A 168 -0.06 -3.29 -3.65
CA ARG A 168 -0.44 -4.00 -4.88
C ARG A 168 -1.59 -3.30 -5.59
N LEU A 169 -2.69 -3.07 -4.89
CA LEU A 169 -3.89 -2.44 -5.44
C LEU A 169 -3.62 -1.01 -5.93
N SER A 170 -2.82 -0.24 -5.18
CA SER A 170 -2.46 1.13 -5.54
C SER A 170 -1.63 1.18 -6.83
N LEU A 171 -0.59 0.34 -6.95
CA LEU A 171 0.28 0.27 -8.13
C LEU A 171 -0.47 -0.20 -9.37
N GLN A 172 -1.35 -1.18 -9.23
CA GLN A 172 -2.23 -1.64 -10.31
C GLN A 172 -3.20 -0.53 -10.76
N ALA A 173 -3.83 0.19 -9.83
CA ALA A 173 -4.71 1.31 -10.18
C ALA A 173 -3.95 2.47 -10.83
N GLU A 174 -2.70 2.70 -10.45
CA GLU A 174 -1.81 3.67 -11.10
C GLU A 174 -1.51 3.26 -12.53
N LEU A 175 -1.14 2.00 -12.77
CA LEU A 175 -0.92 1.46 -14.12
C LEU A 175 -2.17 1.64 -15.00
N ALA A 176 -3.35 1.27 -14.51
CA ALA A 176 -4.60 1.45 -15.26
C ALA A 176 -4.85 2.92 -15.63
N ARG A 177 -4.65 3.86 -14.69
CA ARG A 177 -4.83 5.29 -14.93
C ARG A 177 -3.85 5.84 -15.97
N ASP A 178 -2.59 5.42 -15.91
CA ASP A 178 -1.55 5.84 -16.85
C ASP A 178 -1.79 5.23 -18.23
N TYR A 179 -2.22 3.97 -18.27
CA TYR A 179 -2.62 3.31 -19.51
C TYR A 179 -3.78 4.04 -20.19
N PHE A 180 -4.83 4.41 -19.46
CA PHE A 180 -5.95 5.16 -20.03
C PHE A 180 -5.51 6.58 -20.43
N GLY A 181 -4.58 7.21 -19.74
CA GLY A 181 -3.95 8.46 -20.12
C GLY A 181 -3.23 8.34 -21.48
N LEU A 182 -2.38 7.31 -21.63
CA LEU A 182 -1.67 7.01 -22.86
C LEU A 182 -2.64 6.75 -24.03
N ARG A 183 -3.69 5.93 -23.81
CA ARG A 183 -4.71 5.66 -24.84
C ARG A 183 -5.54 6.88 -25.20
N GLY A 184 -5.77 7.79 -24.26
CA GLY A 184 -6.36 9.10 -24.53
C GLY A 184 -5.53 9.91 -25.53
N LEU A 185 -4.22 9.98 -25.32
CA LEU A 185 -3.29 10.66 -26.23
C LEU A 185 -3.17 9.97 -27.59
N ASP A 186 -3.23 8.63 -27.64
CA ASP A 186 -3.24 7.89 -28.91
C ASP A 186 -4.46 8.27 -29.76
N ARG A 187 -5.66 8.42 -29.14
CA ARG A 187 -6.88 8.87 -29.83
C ARG A 187 -6.81 10.32 -30.26
N GLU A 188 -6.26 11.20 -29.41
CA GLU A 188 -6.04 12.61 -29.77
C GLU A 188 -5.06 12.74 -30.95
N ALA A 189 -3.99 11.95 -30.96
CA ALA A 189 -3.05 11.90 -32.09
C ALA A 189 -3.72 11.43 -33.40
N ALA A 190 -4.64 10.45 -33.31
CA ALA A 190 -5.41 10.01 -34.46
C ALA A 190 -6.31 11.14 -35.01
N LEU A 191 -7.06 11.81 -34.13
CA LEU A 191 -7.88 12.98 -34.50
C LEU A 191 -7.04 14.09 -35.17
N LEU A 192 -5.87 14.40 -34.60
CA LEU A 192 -5.00 15.42 -35.16
C LEU A 192 -4.39 15.02 -36.51
N ARG A 193 -4.07 13.73 -36.74
CA ARG A 193 -3.63 13.26 -38.07
C ARG A 193 -4.73 13.45 -39.12
N GLU A 194 -5.96 13.10 -38.82
CA GLU A 194 -7.12 13.35 -39.66
C GLU A 194 -7.32 14.86 -39.92
N THR A 195 -7.17 15.68 -38.90
CA THR A 195 -7.27 17.13 -38.98
C THR A 195 -6.16 17.72 -39.87
N VAL A 196 -4.90 17.26 -39.73
CA VAL A 196 -3.79 17.68 -40.59
C VAL A 196 -4.05 17.32 -42.07
N ALA A 197 -4.65 16.16 -42.34
CA ALA A 197 -5.04 15.78 -43.69
C ALA A 197 -6.11 16.74 -44.25
N ALA A 198 -7.18 16.98 -43.47
CA ALA A 198 -8.26 17.88 -43.85
C ALA A 198 -7.79 19.34 -44.11
N TYR A 199 -6.86 19.83 -43.25
CA TYR A 199 -6.31 21.19 -43.42
C TYR A 199 -5.34 21.27 -44.60
N ARG A 200 -4.65 20.19 -44.97
CA ARG A 200 -3.86 20.13 -46.19
C ARG A 200 -4.74 20.24 -47.41
N ASP A 201 -5.87 19.52 -47.44
CA ASP A 201 -6.83 19.60 -48.54
C ASP A 201 -7.45 21.00 -48.66
N ALA A 202 -7.75 21.64 -47.52
CA ALA A 202 -8.25 23.00 -47.45
C ALA A 202 -7.21 24.03 -47.97
N LEU A 203 -5.93 23.87 -47.63
CA LEU A 203 -4.85 24.70 -48.17
C LEU A 203 -4.75 24.56 -49.71
N GLN A 204 -4.77 23.34 -50.20
CA GLN A 204 -4.76 23.08 -51.65
C GLN A 204 -5.94 23.78 -52.35
N LEU A 205 -7.14 23.66 -51.80
CA LEU A 205 -8.33 24.34 -52.32
C LEU A 205 -8.16 25.87 -52.36
N THR A 206 -7.57 26.51 -51.32
CA THR A 206 -7.31 27.96 -51.32
C THR A 206 -6.27 28.36 -52.39
N GLN A 207 -5.22 27.53 -52.61
CA GLN A 207 -4.22 27.72 -53.62
C GLN A 207 -4.80 27.63 -55.07
N GLU A 208 -5.66 26.63 -55.32
CA GLU A 208 -6.37 26.46 -56.58
C GLU A 208 -7.28 27.65 -56.87
N ARG A 209 -8.03 28.15 -55.87
CA ARG A 209 -8.86 29.34 -56.03
C ARG A 209 -8.06 30.62 -56.30
N LEU A 210 -6.89 30.78 -55.66
CA LEU A 210 -5.97 31.88 -55.91
C LEU A 210 -5.43 31.82 -57.32
N SER A 211 -4.96 30.67 -57.82
CA SER A 211 -4.47 30.49 -59.18
C SER A 211 -5.55 30.74 -60.24
N GLY A 212 -6.82 30.36 -59.92
CA GLY A 212 -7.99 30.66 -60.72
C GLY A 212 -8.47 32.12 -60.64
N LYS A 213 -7.77 32.99 -59.88
CA LYS A 213 -8.11 34.44 -59.68
C LYS A 213 -9.48 34.67 -58.99
N ILE A 214 -9.98 33.71 -58.27
CA ILE A 214 -11.24 33.79 -57.51
C ILE A 214 -11.01 33.68 -55.99
N GLY A 215 -9.76 33.56 -55.52
CA GLY A 215 -9.36 33.54 -54.11
C GLY A 215 -8.44 34.70 -53.75
N ALA A 216 -8.33 35.00 -52.45
CA ALA A 216 -7.44 36.04 -51.93
C ALA A 216 -6.12 35.42 -51.39
N PRO A 217 -4.95 36.07 -51.54
CA PRO A 217 -3.68 35.59 -50.97
C PRO A 217 -3.74 35.39 -49.45
N ILE A 218 -4.56 36.17 -48.73
CA ILE A 218 -4.73 36.06 -47.30
C ILE A 218 -5.37 34.73 -46.91
N ASP A 219 -6.22 34.13 -47.73
CA ASP A 219 -6.87 32.83 -47.44
C ASP A 219 -5.83 31.71 -47.50
N VAL A 220 -4.88 31.74 -48.44
CA VAL A 220 -3.76 30.80 -48.51
C VAL A 220 -2.89 30.93 -47.26
N ALA A 221 -2.52 32.16 -46.86
CA ALA A 221 -1.71 32.38 -45.66
C ALA A 221 -2.43 31.86 -44.37
N ARG A 222 -3.71 32.11 -44.26
CA ARG A 222 -4.54 31.59 -43.14
C ARG A 222 -4.62 30.08 -43.13
N ALA A 223 -4.84 29.43 -44.26
CA ALA A 223 -4.86 27.97 -44.38
C ALA A 223 -3.51 27.35 -44.04
N GLN A 224 -2.40 27.98 -44.42
CA GLN A 224 -1.05 27.55 -44.07
C GLN A 224 -0.84 27.60 -42.53
N VAL A 225 -1.22 28.70 -41.86
CA VAL A 225 -1.12 28.84 -40.38
C VAL A 225 -1.93 27.76 -39.69
N GLN A 226 -3.14 27.49 -40.18
CA GLN A 226 -4.00 26.47 -39.58
C GLN A 226 -3.39 25.06 -39.69
N LEU A 227 -2.84 24.72 -40.87
CA LEU A 227 -2.17 23.44 -41.05
C LEU A 227 -0.91 23.30 -40.17
N ASP A 228 -0.10 24.36 -40.07
CA ASP A 228 1.14 24.30 -39.30
C ASP A 228 0.86 24.26 -37.80
N ASN A 229 -0.19 24.92 -37.29
CA ASN A 229 -0.66 24.79 -35.93
C ASN A 229 -1.14 23.36 -35.61
N ALA A 230 -1.88 22.73 -36.52
CA ALA A 230 -2.32 21.34 -36.32
C ALA A 230 -1.13 20.35 -36.31
N LYS A 231 -0.13 20.56 -37.15
CA LYS A 231 1.11 19.76 -37.11
C LYS A 231 1.89 19.97 -35.82
N ALA A 232 1.97 21.19 -35.30
CA ALA A 232 2.63 21.51 -34.05
C ALA A 232 1.92 20.82 -32.90
N GLN A 233 0.58 20.85 -32.83
CA GLN A 233 -0.23 20.14 -31.82
C GLN A 233 -0.02 18.62 -31.89
N LEU A 234 0.03 18.06 -33.12
CA LEU A 234 0.30 16.64 -33.30
C LEU A 234 1.71 16.24 -32.81
N ALA A 235 2.70 17.07 -33.04
CA ALA A 235 4.05 16.83 -32.54
C ALA A 235 4.16 16.92 -31.02
N ASP A 236 3.41 17.84 -30.42
CA ASP A 236 3.39 18.06 -28.96
C ASP A 236 2.88 16.84 -28.17
N ILE A 237 1.98 16.04 -28.74
CA ILE A 237 1.46 14.82 -28.08
C ILE A 237 2.55 13.78 -27.81
N ALA A 238 3.62 13.77 -28.60
CA ALA A 238 4.66 12.74 -28.46
C ALA A 238 5.35 12.77 -27.08
N GLY A 239 5.56 13.96 -26.51
CA GLY A 239 6.18 14.12 -25.19
C GLY A 239 5.33 13.54 -24.05
N PRO A 240 4.11 14.05 -23.80
CA PRO A 240 3.21 13.50 -22.76
C PRO A 240 2.94 12.01 -22.92
N ARG A 241 2.81 11.50 -24.16
CA ARG A 241 2.64 10.08 -24.42
C ARG A 241 3.84 9.26 -23.96
N ALA A 242 5.05 9.74 -24.24
CA ALA A 242 6.27 9.08 -23.79
C ALA A 242 6.38 9.05 -22.26
N LEU A 243 5.95 10.10 -21.56
CA LEU A 243 5.94 10.13 -20.09
C LEU A 243 5.04 9.02 -19.51
N PHE A 244 3.84 8.82 -20.03
CA PHE A 244 2.98 7.69 -19.61
C PHE A 244 3.61 6.34 -19.95
N GLU A 245 4.23 6.19 -21.13
CA GLU A 245 4.90 4.96 -21.51
C GLU A 245 6.08 4.63 -20.57
N HIS A 246 6.85 5.64 -20.17
CA HIS A 246 7.94 5.49 -19.20
C HIS A 246 7.43 5.13 -17.80
N ALA A 247 6.34 5.75 -17.33
CA ALA A 247 5.71 5.43 -16.06
C ALA A 247 5.21 3.97 -16.04
N ILE A 248 4.51 3.54 -17.09
CA ILE A 248 4.06 2.14 -17.22
C ILE A 248 5.26 1.19 -17.24
N ALA A 249 6.35 1.52 -17.96
CA ALA A 249 7.55 0.69 -17.97
C ALA A 249 8.12 0.48 -16.56
N THR A 250 8.20 1.54 -15.76
CA THR A 250 8.67 1.49 -14.37
C THR A 250 7.75 0.62 -13.51
N LEU A 251 6.42 0.79 -13.63
CA LEU A 251 5.44 0.01 -12.88
C LEU A 251 5.54 -1.49 -13.15
N ILE A 252 5.85 -1.89 -14.38
CA ILE A 252 6.05 -3.31 -14.76
C ILE A 252 7.51 -3.77 -14.65
N GLY A 253 8.36 -3.01 -13.95
CA GLY A 253 9.76 -3.37 -13.66
C GLY A 253 10.67 -3.42 -14.89
N ARG A 254 10.39 -2.65 -15.94
CA ARG A 254 11.20 -2.62 -17.18
C ARG A 254 11.87 -1.27 -17.38
N PRO A 255 13.13 -1.25 -17.87
CA PRO A 255 13.75 0.02 -18.26
C PRO A 255 12.95 0.71 -19.38
N ALA A 256 12.62 1.99 -19.21
CA ALA A 256 11.87 2.77 -20.18
C ALA A 256 12.50 2.75 -21.59
N SER A 257 13.84 2.66 -21.68
CA SER A 257 14.58 2.59 -22.95
C SER A 257 14.37 1.30 -23.74
N SER A 258 13.87 0.24 -23.11
CA SER A 258 13.64 -1.07 -23.75
C SER A 258 12.16 -1.47 -23.84
N PHE A 259 11.26 -0.54 -23.50
CA PHE A 259 9.83 -0.79 -23.48
C PHE A 259 9.09 0.15 -24.43
N SER A 260 8.09 -0.36 -25.13
CA SER A 260 7.20 0.43 -25.98
C SER A 260 5.82 -0.20 -26.09
N ILE A 261 4.81 0.65 -26.07
CA ILE A 261 3.42 0.29 -26.31
C ILE A 261 3.01 0.83 -27.67
N PRO A 262 2.63 -0.02 -28.64
CA PRO A 262 2.18 0.46 -29.95
C PRO A 262 0.98 1.39 -29.83
N PRO A 263 0.95 2.51 -30.58
CA PRO A 263 -0.20 3.41 -30.62
C PRO A 263 -1.47 2.66 -31.05
N ALA A 264 -2.58 2.90 -30.35
CA ALA A 264 -3.87 2.32 -30.69
C ALA A 264 -5.00 3.29 -30.34
N ALA A 265 -5.77 3.68 -31.36
CA ALA A 265 -6.95 4.54 -31.19
C ALA A 265 -8.20 3.67 -30.96
N ARG A 266 -8.18 2.83 -29.93
CA ARG A 266 -9.34 2.03 -29.53
C ARG A 266 -10.23 2.77 -28.56
N ASP A 267 -11.55 2.61 -28.71
CA ASP A 267 -12.49 3.05 -27.69
C ASP A 267 -12.50 2.03 -26.55
N ALA A 268 -12.15 2.48 -25.35
CA ALA A 268 -12.25 1.66 -24.16
C ALA A 268 -13.70 1.65 -23.65
N THR A 269 -14.17 0.51 -23.21
CA THR A 269 -15.50 0.36 -22.63
C THR A 269 -15.52 0.97 -21.23
N LEU A 270 -16.48 1.87 -20.95
CA LEU A 270 -16.71 2.35 -19.59
C LEU A 270 -17.38 1.24 -18.79
N PRO A 271 -16.80 0.81 -17.67
CA PRO A 271 -17.40 -0.22 -16.86
C PRO A 271 -18.58 0.31 -16.05
N THR A 272 -19.55 -0.55 -15.76
CA THR A 272 -20.52 -0.33 -14.71
C THR A 272 -19.92 -0.83 -13.39
N ILE A 273 -19.52 0.08 -12.51
CA ILE A 273 -18.88 -0.27 -11.24
C ILE A 273 -19.98 -0.38 -10.18
N PRO A 274 -20.17 -1.60 -9.62
CA PRO A 274 -21.06 -1.78 -8.48
C PRO A 274 -20.40 -1.18 -7.23
N HIS A 275 -21.07 -0.23 -6.58
CA HIS A 275 -20.66 0.28 -5.28
C HIS A 275 -21.53 -0.37 -4.20
N GLY A 276 -20.89 -0.93 -3.18
CA GLY A 276 -21.55 -1.48 -2.00
C GLY A 276 -22.12 -0.40 -1.09
N VAL A 277 -22.43 -0.74 0.14
CA VAL A 277 -22.73 0.23 1.20
C VAL A 277 -21.44 0.66 1.89
N PRO A 278 -21.38 1.86 2.52
CA PRO A 278 -20.13 2.33 3.17
C PRO A 278 -19.54 1.37 4.20
N SER A 279 -20.35 0.56 4.89
CA SER A 279 -19.84 -0.45 5.85
C SER A 279 -19.01 -1.56 5.21
N THR A 280 -19.20 -1.87 3.92
CA THR A 280 -18.40 -2.91 3.24
C THR A 280 -16.94 -2.49 3.04
N LEU A 281 -16.61 -1.18 3.14
CA LEU A 281 -15.22 -0.72 3.08
C LEU A 281 -14.39 -1.27 4.23
N LEU A 282 -14.99 -1.48 5.41
CA LEU A 282 -14.28 -2.02 6.58
C LEU A 282 -13.77 -3.45 6.37
N GLU A 283 -14.41 -4.19 5.43
CA GLU A 283 -14.07 -5.58 5.11
C GLU A 283 -13.26 -5.71 3.82
N ARG A 284 -13.26 -4.65 2.97
CA ARG A 284 -12.73 -4.73 1.61
C ARG A 284 -11.54 -3.83 1.34
N ARG A 285 -11.18 -2.94 2.26
CA ARG A 285 -10.01 -2.06 2.07
C ARG A 285 -8.83 -2.53 2.89
N PRO A 286 -7.72 -2.85 2.24
CA PRO A 286 -6.54 -3.35 2.94
C PRO A 286 -5.90 -2.28 3.86
N ASP A 287 -5.91 -0.99 3.50
CA ASP A 287 -5.40 0.10 4.34
C ASP A 287 -6.20 0.28 5.65
N ILE A 288 -7.52 0.03 5.62
CA ILE A 288 -8.35 0.03 6.83
C ILE A 288 -8.00 -1.18 7.69
N ALA A 289 -7.80 -2.34 7.09
CA ALA A 289 -7.42 -3.56 7.81
C ALA A 289 -6.03 -3.42 8.44
N SER A 290 -5.06 -2.83 7.75
CA SER A 290 -3.74 -2.52 8.32
C SER A 290 -3.87 -1.64 9.56
N ALA A 291 -4.54 -0.50 9.48
CA ALA A 291 -4.72 0.41 10.61
C ALA A 291 -5.47 -0.22 11.80
N GLU A 292 -6.39 -1.15 11.52
CA GLU A 292 -7.10 -1.92 12.56
C GLU A 292 -6.15 -2.91 13.24
N ARG A 293 -5.30 -3.64 12.49
CA ARG A 293 -4.30 -4.56 13.04
C ARG A 293 -3.21 -3.84 13.82
N GLU A 294 -2.75 -2.67 13.40
CA GLU A 294 -1.86 -1.80 14.18
C GLU A 294 -2.49 -1.40 15.53
N THR A 295 -3.80 -1.13 15.52
CA THR A 295 -4.53 -0.83 16.76
C THR A 295 -4.59 -2.05 17.68
N ALA A 296 -4.75 -3.25 17.13
CA ALA A 296 -4.69 -4.50 17.89
C ALA A 296 -3.29 -4.71 18.50
N ALA A 297 -2.22 -4.51 17.75
CA ALA A 297 -0.85 -4.61 18.24
C ALA A 297 -0.56 -3.63 19.39
N ALA A 298 -1.04 -2.38 19.26
CA ALA A 298 -0.90 -1.38 20.31
C ALA A 298 -1.69 -1.76 21.58
N ASN A 299 -2.85 -2.45 21.46
CA ASN A 299 -3.61 -2.97 22.59
C ASN A 299 -2.82 -4.04 23.37
N GLU A 300 -2.23 -5.01 22.67
CA GLU A 300 -1.42 -6.06 23.27
C GLU A 300 -0.18 -5.48 23.99
N SER A 301 0.41 -4.41 23.43
CA SER A 301 1.52 -3.71 24.05
C SER A 301 1.19 -3.12 25.43
N ILE A 302 -0.08 -2.80 25.71
CA ILE A 302 -0.52 -2.38 27.05
C ILE A 302 -0.36 -3.53 28.05
N GLY A 303 -0.65 -4.78 27.66
CA GLY A 303 -0.44 -5.97 28.46
C GLY A 303 1.03 -6.14 28.85
N ILE A 304 1.93 -5.98 27.89
CA ILE A 304 3.39 -6.02 28.13
C ILE A 304 3.80 -4.96 29.16
N ALA A 305 3.32 -3.71 29.01
CA ALA A 305 3.63 -2.62 29.92
C ALA A 305 3.05 -2.86 31.36
N ARG A 306 1.86 -3.43 31.46
CA ARG A 306 1.26 -3.84 32.73
C ARG A 306 2.03 -5.00 33.39
N GLY A 307 2.49 -5.96 32.59
CA GLY A 307 3.33 -7.08 33.04
C GLY A 307 4.59 -6.62 33.77
N ALA A 308 5.14 -5.46 33.44
CA ALA A 308 6.31 -4.89 34.09
C ALA A 308 6.11 -4.52 35.58
N PHE A 309 4.89 -4.45 36.07
CA PHE A 309 4.56 -4.22 37.48
C PHE A 309 4.57 -5.51 38.31
N PHE A 310 4.65 -6.66 37.69
CA PHE A 310 4.62 -7.97 38.33
C PHE A 310 6.00 -8.63 38.40
N PRO A 311 6.22 -9.58 39.35
CA PRO A 311 7.48 -10.29 39.46
C PRO A 311 7.78 -11.12 38.20
N ARG A 312 9.04 -11.04 37.71
CA ARG A 312 9.53 -11.91 36.66
C ARG A 312 10.12 -13.18 37.27
N PHE A 313 9.74 -14.34 36.77
CA PHE A 313 10.20 -15.65 37.19
C PHE A 313 11.09 -16.25 36.10
N THR A 314 12.37 -16.47 36.42
CA THR A 314 13.31 -17.08 35.49
C THR A 314 13.92 -18.33 36.13
N ILE A 315 14.00 -19.42 35.39
CA ILE A 315 14.74 -20.64 35.78
C ILE A 315 16.08 -20.56 35.06
N ASN A 316 17.17 -20.62 35.86
CA ASN A 316 18.52 -20.58 35.35
C ASN A 316 19.22 -21.90 35.68
N LEU A 317 19.96 -22.41 34.70
CA LEU A 317 20.87 -23.55 34.81
C LEU A 317 22.24 -23.12 34.28
N LEU A 318 23.28 -23.44 35.02
CA LEU A 318 24.65 -23.24 34.61
C LEU A 318 25.42 -24.51 34.92
N ALA A 319 26.25 -24.98 34.01
CA ALA A 319 27.16 -26.10 34.20
C ALA A 319 28.42 -25.89 33.38
N GLY A 320 29.57 -26.16 33.98
CA GLY A 320 30.86 -25.94 33.32
C GLY A 320 32.05 -26.44 34.10
N GLU A 321 33.21 -26.02 33.68
CA GLU A 321 34.51 -26.29 34.26
C GLU A 321 35.21 -24.95 34.56
N GLN A 322 35.86 -24.86 35.72
CA GLN A 322 36.67 -23.69 36.11
C GLN A 322 38.00 -24.12 36.69
N ASP A 323 39.09 -23.56 36.19
CA ASP A 323 40.45 -23.87 36.69
C ASP A 323 41.31 -22.60 36.69
N THR A 324 42.34 -22.60 37.54
CA THR A 324 43.35 -21.53 37.57
C THR A 324 44.42 -21.71 36.46
N GLY A 325 44.52 -22.90 35.84
CA GLY A 325 45.31 -23.23 34.68
C GLY A 325 44.40 -23.58 33.48
N PHE A 326 44.76 -24.63 32.74
CA PHE A 326 43.98 -25.09 31.59
C PHE A 326 43.51 -26.57 31.73
N ASP A 327 43.42 -27.11 32.99
CA ASP A 327 42.86 -28.44 33.23
C ASP A 327 41.31 -28.39 33.26
N LEU A 328 40.74 -28.06 32.09
CA LEU A 328 39.28 -27.84 31.90
C LEU A 328 38.51 -29.11 31.54
N VAL A 329 39.13 -30.32 31.76
CA VAL A 329 38.48 -31.62 31.50
C VAL A 329 38.43 -32.48 32.76
N ASN A 330 38.87 -31.93 33.89
CA ASN A 330 38.93 -32.65 35.17
C ASN A 330 37.61 -32.46 35.93
N LEU A 331 36.88 -33.54 36.17
CA LEU A 331 35.61 -33.51 36.94
C LEU A 331 35.75 -32.84 38.32
N GLY A 332 36.96 -32.74 38.87
CA GLY A 332 37.22 -31.99 40.10
C GLY A 332 37.05 -30.47 39.96
N ASN A 333 37.13 -29.96 38.72
CA ASN A 333 37.00 -28.55 38.37
C ASN A 333 35.57 -28.17 37.90
N SER A 334 34.64 -29.16 37.92
CA SER A 334 33.27 -28.95 37.50
C SER A 334 32.50 -28.01 38.45
N LEU A 335 31.71 -27.14 37.88
CA LEU A 335 30.79 -26.27 38.59
C LEU A 335 29.39 -26.39 38.00
N TRP A 336 28.37 -26.23 38.81
CA TRP A 336 26.99 -26.15 38.34
C TRP A 336 26.10 -25.39 39.33
N SER A 337 25.09 -24.78 38.80
CA SER A 337 24.01 -24.20 39.60
C SER A 337 22.67 -24.36 38.88
N VAL A 338 21.62 -24.59 39.62
CA VAL A 338 20.24 -24.59 39.10
C VAL A 338 19.31 -23.96 40.11
N GLY A 339 18.45 -23.06 39.67
CA GLY A 339 17.51 -22.43 40.56
C GLY A 339 16.60 -21.40 39.90
N PRO A 340 15.43 -21.16 40.53
CA PRO A 340 14.56 -20.04 40.11
C PRO A 340 15.13 -18.71 40.63
N THR A 341 14.99 -17.68 39.79
CA THR A 341 15.22 -16.29 40.18
C THR A 341 13.91 -15.51 40.05
N ILE A 342 13.58 -14.77 41.11
CA ILE A 342 12.42 -13.87 41.13
C ILE A 342 12.93 -12.44 41.17
N SER A 343 12.53 -11.61 40.22
CA SER A 343 12.94 -10.21 40.13
C SER A 343 11.71 -9.32 40.11
N LEU A 344 11.63 -8.37 41.04
CA LEU A 344 10.60 -7.35 41.09
C LEU A 344 11.23 -5.97 41.45
N PRO A 345 11.20 -4.98 40.54
CA PRO A 345 11.66 -3.64 40.88
C PRO A 345 10.64 -2.98 41.83
N LEU A 346 11.09 -2.65 43.04
CA LEU A 346 10.21 -2.03 44.08
C LEU A 346 10.12 -0.51 43.90
N PHE A 347 11.19 0.14 43.43
CA PHE A 347 11.22 1.58 43.21
C PHE A 347 12.03 1.89 41.95
N ASP A 348 11.46 2.71 41.07
CA ASP A 348 12.06 3.15 39.80
C ASP A 348 11.75 4.62 39.44
N ALA A 349 11.44 5.43 40.48
CA ALA A 349 11.08 6.84 40.32
C ALA A 349 9.95 7.12 39.31
N GLY A 350 9.01 6.21 39.14
CA GLY A 350 7.85 6.38 38.25
C GLY A 350 8.07 5.93 36.79
N LYS A 351 9.23 5.31 36.48
CA LYS A 351 9.54 4.85 35.11
C LYS A 351 8.44 3.98 34.51
N ARG A 352 8.00 2.91 35.22
CA ARG A 352 6.97 1.99 34.74
C ARG A 352 5.61 2.65 34.56
N GLN A 353 5.25 3.58 35.48
CA GLN A 353 4.02 4.35 35.36
C GLN A 353 4.02 5.23 34.09
N ALA A 354 5.12 5.92 33.85
CA ALA A 354 5.28 6.75 32.65
C ALA A 354 5.28 5.91 31.37
N GLN A 355 5.87 4.71 31.43
CA GLN A 355 5.89 3.79 30.27
C GLN A 355 4.50 3.24 29.96
N LEU A 356 3.71 2.85 30.98
CA LEU A 356 2.32 2.43 30.79
C LEU A 356 1.48 3.57 30.19
N ALA A 357 1.58 4.79 30.75
CA ALA A 357 0.85 5.94 30.24
C ALA A 357 1.24 6.27 28.77
N ALA A 358 2.52 6.13 28.42
CA ALA A 358 2.98 6.32 27.03
C ALA A 358 2.39 5.25 26.09
N THR A 359 2.33 3.99 26.52
CA THR A 359 1.73 2.92 25.72
C THR A 359 0.21 3.10 25.55
N GLU A 360 -0.50 3.51 26.61
CA GLU A 360 -1.93 3.84 26.51
C GLU A 360 -2.18 5.03 25.57
N ALA A 361 -1.32 6.03 25.59
CA ALA A 361 -1.39 7.17 24.65
C ALA A 361 -1.11 6.72 23.19
N ALA A 362 -0.15 5.80 22.98
CA ALA A 362 0.13 5.22 21.67
C ALA A 362 -1.09 4.44 21.13
N TYR A 363 -1.77 3.66 21.97
CA TYR A 363 -3.03 3.01 21.60
C TYR A 363 -4.10 4.03 21.16
N LEU A 364 -4.28 5.12 21.90
CA LEU A 364 -5.24 6.17 21.51
C LEU A 364 -4.86 6.84 20.19
N GLN A 365 -3.57 6.96 19.90
CA GLN A 365 -3.08 7.46 18.62
C GLN A 365 -3.47 6.51 17.48
N THR A 366 -3.28 5.19 17.62
CA THR A 366 -3.65 4.23 16.57
C THR A 366 -5.17 4.18 16.38
N VAL A 367 -5.98 4.28 17.43
CA VAL A 367 -7.44 4.43 17.34
C VAL A 367 -7.84 5.66 16.51
N ALA A 368 -7.19 6.80 16.74
CA ALA A 368 -7.46 8.02 15.98
C ALA A 368 -7.02 7.87 14.51
N HIS A 369 -5.88 7.21 14.26
CA HIS A 369 -5.41 6.90 12.91
C HIS A 369 -6.38 6.00 12.16
N TYR A 370 -6.81 4.89 12.75
CA TYR A 370 -7.81 3.99 12.18
C TYR A 370 -9.10 4.74 11.78
N ARG A 371 -9.65 5.56 12.70
CA ARG A 371 -10.83 6.37 12.40
C ARG A 371 -10.60 7.36 11.26
N GLY A 372 -9.42 7.99 11.22
CA GLY A 372 -9.01 8.89 10.13
C GLY A 372 -8.95 8.17 8.79
N THR A 373 -8.38 6.97 8.74
CA THR A 373 -8.31 6.13 7.53
C THR A 373 -9.70 5.76 7.03
N VAL A 374 -10.62 5.34 7.90
CA VAL A 374 -12.02 5.05 7.51
C VAL A 374 -12.72 6.28 6.95
N LEU A 375 -12.58 7.45 7.59
CA LEU A 375 -13.19 8.69 7.09
C LEU A 375 -12.63 9.09 5.72
N LYS A 376 -11.33 8.96 5.52
CA LYS A 376 -10.67 9.22 4.23
C LYS A 376 -11.14 8.25 3.15
N ALA A 377 -11.28 6.97 3.49
CA ALA A 377 -11.80 5.97 2.57
C ALA A 377 -13.23 6.29 2.08
N ILE A 378 -14.11 6.71 2.99
CA ILE A 378 -15.48 7.16 2.64
C ILE A 378 -15.42 8.40 1.74
N GLN A 379 -14.57 9.38 2.08
CA GLN A 379 -14.38 10.58 1.26
C GLN A 379 -13.91 10.23 -0.15
N GLU A 380 -12.93 9.36 -0.31
CA GLU A 380 -12.41 8.95 -1.62
C GLU A 380 -13.48 8.33 -2.51
N VAL A 381 -14.38 7.52 -1.94
CA VAL A 381 -15.52 6.95 -2.68
C VAL A 381 -16.49 8.04 -3.09
N GLU A 382 -16.88 8.94 -2.17
CA GLU A 382 -17.80 10.06 -2.46
C GLU A 382 -17.24 10.99 -3.54
N ASP A 383 -15.95 11.35 -3.47
CA ASP A 383 -15.28 12.21 -4.43
C ASP A 383 -15.27 11.58 -5.85
N ASN A 384 -15.01 10.29 -5.95
CA ASN A 384 -15.02 9.58 -7.23
C ASN A 384 -16.45 9.42 -7.79
N LEU A 385 -17.45 9.16 -6.94
CA LEU A 385 -18.85 9.10 -7.35
C LEU A 385 -19.33 10.46 -7.86
N ALA A 386 -19.02 11.56 -7.14
CA ALA A 386 -19.35 12.93 -7.55
C ALA A 386 -18.68 13.27 -8.89
N SER A 387 -17.38 12.92 -9.05
CA SER A 387 -16.64 13.12 -10.28
C SER A 387 -17.26 12.37 -11.46
N LEU A 388 -17.56 11.08 -11.31
CA LEU A 388 -18.19 10.27 -12.36
C LEU A 388 -19.58 10.78 -12.74
N ARG A 389 -20.39 11.26 -11.76
CA ARG A 389 -21.70 11.87 -12.01
C ARG A 389 -21.56 13.14 -12.84
N SER A 390 -20.65 14.05 -12.46
CA SER A 390 -20.39 15.28 -13.21
C SER A 390 -19.90 15.00 -14.63
N LEU A 391 -18.92 14.10 -14.77
CA LEU A 391 -18.38 13.70 -16.05
C LEU A 391 -19.40 13.00 -16.97
N ARG A 392 -20.40 12.33 -16.43
CA ARG A 392 -21.50 11.75 -17.21
C ARG A 392 -22.39 12.84 -17.85
N ILE A 393 -22.68 13.90 -17.10
CA ILE A 393 -23.46 15.05 -17.60
C ILE A 393 -22.63 15.79 -18.65
N GLU A 394 -21.39 16.14 -18.31
CA GLU A 394 -20.44 16.80 -19.21
C GLU A 394 -20.28 16.04 -20.54
N ALA A 395 -20.23 14.71 -20.52
CA ALA A 395 -20.11 13.89 -21.73
C ALA A 395 -21.29 14.11 -22.70
N GLY A 396 -22.52 14.18 -22.21
CA GLY A 396 -23.67 14.45 -23.05
C GLY A 396 -23.62 15.83 -23.72
N ASP A 397 -23.19 16.84 -22.97
CA ASP A 397 -23.10 18.21 -23.47
C ASP A 397 -21.96 18.38 -24.49
N VAL A 398 -20.77 17.83 -24.23
CA VAL A 398 -19.64 17.91 -25.17
C VAL A 398 -19.89 17.09 -26.45
N GLU A 399 -20.56 15.94 -26.36
CA GLU A 399 -20.96 15.16 -27.54
C GLU A 399 -21.96 15.94 -28.42
N ALA A 400 -22.96 16.59 -27.83
CA ALA A 400 -23.93 17.45 -28.55
C ALA A 400 -23.24 18.66 -29.18
N SER A 401 -22.28 19.29 -28.44
CA SER A 401 -21.45 20.38 -28.93
C SER A 401 -20.62 19.95 -30.13
N ALA A 402 -19.89 18.84 -30.03
CA ALA A 402 -19.04 18.31 -31.11
C ALA A 402 -19.84 17.99 -32.38
N ALA A 403 -21.04 17.39 -32.23
CA ALA A 403 -21.93 17.13 -33.35
C ALA A 403 -22.41 18.42 -34.02
N SER A 404 -22.67 19.47 -33.25
CA SER A 404 -23.13 20.77 -33.78
C SER A 404 -21.97 21.54 -34.44
N ALA A 405 -20.78 21.53 -33.82
CA ALA A 405 -19.59 22.16 -34.37
C ALA A 405 -19.13 21.47 -35.65
N GLN A 406 -19.22 20.15 -35.77
CA GLN A 406 -18.93 19.42 -36.99
C GLN A 406 -19.88 19.81 -38.11
N ARG A 407 -21.21 19.89 -37.84
CA ARG A 407 -22.20 20.36 -38.84
C ARG A 407 -21.88 21.78 -39.30
N ALA A 408 -21.50 22.70 -38.42
CA ALA A 408 -21.12 24.06 -38.74
C ALA A 408 -19.90 24.11 -39.64
N SER A 409 -18.90 23.28 -39.33
CA SER A 409 -17.66 23.16 -40.16
C SER A 409 -17.97 22.67 -41.58
N ASP A 410 -18.80 21.64 -41.71
CA ASP A 410 -19.18 21.07 -43.02
C ASP A 410 -19.97 22.08 -43.86
N LEU A 411 -20.89 22.84 -43.23
CA LEU A 411 -21.65 23.91 -43.89
C LEU A 411 -20.77 25.07 -44.30
N ALA A 412 -19.85 25.53 -43.43
CA ALA A 412 -18.91 26.61 -43.76
C ALA A 412 -17.99 26.25 -44.93
N LEU A 413 -17.47 25.04 -44.95
CA LEU A 413 -16.63 24.53 -46.04
C LEU A 413 -17.43 24.44 -47.34
N THR A 414 -18.68 23.99 -47.29
CA THR A 414 -19.54 23.89 -48.46
C THR A 414 -19.88 25.28 -49.00
N ALA A 415 -20.22 26.25 -48.16
CA ALA A 415 -20.51 27.63 -48.52
C ALA A 415 -19.27 28.30 -49.13
N TYR A 416 -18.05 28.07 -48.56
CA TYR A 416 -16.80 28.58 -49.15
C TYR A 416 -16.52 27.99 -50.54
N ARG A 417 -16.71 26.69 -50.72
CA ARG A 417 -16.58 26.02 -52.02
C ARG A 417 -17.54 26.60 -53.06
N GLY A 418 -18.74 26.89 -52.65
CA GLY A 418 -19.76 27.56 -53.49
C GLY A 418 -19.56 29.07 -53.72
N GLY A 419 -18.59 29.67 -53.04
CA GLY A 419 -18.32 31.13 -53.12
C GLY A 419 -19.31 32.00 -52.31
N ALA A 420 -20.09 31.39 -51.42
CA ALA A 420 -21.09 32.05 -50.58
C ALA A 420 -20.58 32.58 -49.24
N SER A 421 -19.36 32.21 -48.83
CA SER A 421 -18.68 32.67 -47.62
C SER A 421 -17.19 32.89 -47.82
N ASN A 422 -16.53 33.55 -46.85
CA ASN A 422 -15.09 33.76 -46.85
C ASN A 422 -14.37 32.59 -46.13
N TYR A 423 -13.05 32.46 -46.30
CA TYR A 423 -12.27 31.39 -45.69
C TYR A 423 -12.15 31.53 -44.15
N LEU A 424 -12.31 32.74 -43.61
CA LEU A 424 -12.28 32.96 -42.14
C LEU A 424 -13.41 32.21 -41.45
N ASP A 425 -14.61 32.14 -42.05
CA ASP A 425 -15.73 31.40 -41.50
C ASP A 425 -15.42 29.90 -41.43
N VAL A 426 -14.71 29.34 -42.41
CA VAL A 426 -14.23 27.97 -42.43
C VAL A 426 -13.27 27.70 -41.28
N ILE A 427 -12.28 28.60 -41.09
CA ILE A 427 -11.28 28.47 -40.03
C ILE A 427 -11.97 28.44 -38.65
N ILE A 428 -12.87 29.39 -38.38
CA ILE A 428 -13.57 29.51 -37.12
C ILE A 428 -14.35 28.22 -36.85
N ALA A 429 -15.10 27.75 -37.86
CA ALA A 429 -15.94 26.54 -37.67
C ALA A 429 -15.10 25.25 -37.52
N GLN A 430 -13.98 25.13 -38.30
CA GLN A 430 -13.11 23.97 -38.20
C GLN A 430 -12.33 23.93 -36.87
N THR A 431 -11.88 25.07 -36.36
CA THR A 431 -11.22 25.17 -35.07
C THR A 431 -12.17 24.78 -33.97
N ALA A 432 -13.40 25.32 -33.96
CA ALA A 432 -14.43 24.96 -32.99
C ALA A 432 -14.80 23.45 -33.03
N ALA A 433 -14.84 22.85 -34.24
CA ALA A 433 -15.08 21.41 -34.37
C ALA A 433 -13.94 20.56 -33.87
N LEU A 434 -12.67 20.94 -34.06
CA LEU A 434 -11.52 20.28 -33.54
C LEU A 434 -11.51 20.33 -31.98
N ASP A 435 -11.70 21.53 -31.40
CA ASP A 435 -11.69 21.74 -29.97
C ASP A 435 -12.81 20.91 -29.30
N ALA A 436 -14.03 20.96 -29.84
CA ALA A 436 -15.15 20.17 -29.32
C ALA A 436 -14.90 18.64 -29.39
N LYS A 437 -14.25 18.14 -30.45
CA LYS A 437 -13.84 16.72 -30.53
C LYS A 437 -12.76 16.35 -29.51
N ARG A 438 -11.82 17.25 -29.26
CA ARG A 438 -10.79 17.05 -28.22
C ARG A 438 -11.43 17.00 -26.83
N ASP A 439 -12.45 17.84 -26.57
CA ASP A 439 -13.20 17.81 -25.31
C ASP A 439 -13.90 16.47 -25.11
N VAL A 440 -14.52 15.90 -26.13
CA VAL A 440 -15.12 14.55 -26.06
C VAL A 440 -14.06 13.50 -25.67
N LEU A 441 -12.89 13.52 -26.28
CA LEU A 441 -11.81 12.58 -25.97
C LEU A 441 -11.26 12.78 -24.55
N SER A 442 -11.12 14.03 -24.13
CA SER A 442 -10.68 14.40 -22.79
C SER A 442 -11.64 13.88 -21.72
N VAL A 443 -12.95 14.14 -21.87
CA VAL A 443 -14.00 13.69 -20.94
C VAL A 443 -14.05 12.16 -20.89
N ALA A 444 -13.95 11.48 -22.04
CA ALA A 444 -13.93 10.00 -22.08
C ALA A 444 -12.72 9.43 -21.32
N THR A 445 -11.54 10.04 -21.48
CA THR A 445 -10.32 9.63 -20.78
C THR A 445 -10.45 9.87 -19.27
N ARG A 446 -10.96 11.04 -18.86
CA ARG A 446 -11.20 11.37 -17.44
C ARG A 446 -12.19 10.39 -16.80
N ARG A 447 -13.24 9.96 -17.51
CA ARG A 447 -14.22 8.96 -17.03
C ARG A 447 -13.55 7.60 -16.78
N LEU A 448 -12.71 7.13 -17.68
CA LEU A 448 -11.97 5.87 -17.51
C LEU A 448 -11.03 5.91 -16.29
N ARG A 449 -10.27 7.00 -16.16
CA ARG A 449 -9.35 7.20 -15.01
C ARG A 449 -10.11 7.31 -13.68
N ALA A 450 -11.24 8.03 -13.66
CA ALA A 450 -12.09 8.11 -12.47
C ALA A 450 -12.75 6.77 -12.12
N SER A 451 -13.06 5.94 -13.13
CA SER A 451 -13.56 4.58 -12.91
C SER A 451 -12.52 3.69 -12.24
N ALA A 452 -11.25 3.73 -12.68
CA ALA A 452 -10.16 3.01 -12.02
C ALA A 452 -9.93 3.51 -10.58
N ALA A 453 -9.99 4.83 -10.37
CA ALA A 453 -9.88 5.42 -9.04
C ALA A 453 -11.03 5.02 -8.10
N LEU A 454 -12.25 4.89 -8.61
CA LEU A 454 -13.38 4.40 -7.82
C LEU A 454 -13.19 2.93 -7.41
N ILE A 455 -12.68 2.07 -8.30
CA ILE A 455 -12.40 0.66 -7.98
C ILE A 455 -11.33 0.57 -6.88
N LEU A 456 -10.27 1.36 -6.97
CA LEU A 456 -9.25 1.48 -5.92
C LEU A 456 -9.89 1.90 -4.59
N ALA A 457 -10.72 2.96 -4.60
CA ALA A 457 -11.38 3.46 -3.39
C ALA A 457 -12.34 2.45 -2.75
N LEU A 458 -12.88 1.52 -3.54
CA LEU A 458 -13.76 0.43 -3.08
C LEU A 458 -12.99 -0.82 -2.59
N GLY A 459 -11.65 -0.83 -2.70
CA GLY A 459 -10.80 -1.93 -2.25
C GLY A 459 -10.49 -2.99 -3.31
N GLY A 460 -10.85 -2.77 -4.58
CA GLY A 460 -10.58 -3.71 -5.68
C GLY A 460 -11.27 -5.05 -5.49
N ASP A 461 -10.47 -6.11 -5.58
CA ASP A 461 -10.84 -7.52 -5.38
C ASP A 461 -10.41 -8.08 -4.01
N TRP A 462 -9.80 -7.27 -3.14
CA TRP A 462 -9.33 -7.69 -1.83
C TRP A 462 -10.46 -7.87 -0.80
N SER A 463 -10.23 -8.79 0.17
CA SER A 463 -11.10 -9.04 1.32
C SER A 463 -10.28 -9.32 2.57
N ALA A 464 -10.78 -8.91 3.74
CA ALA A 464 -10.16 -9.18 5.03
C ALA A 464 -10.01 -10.68 5.35
N ASP A 465 -10.74 -11.56 4.68
CA ASP A 465 -10.60 -13.01 4.81
C ASP A 465 -9.20 -13.50 4.38
N GLU A 466 -8.49 -12.75 3.52
CA GLU A 466 -7.11 -13.05 3.13
C GLU A 466 -6.13 -12.98 4.31
N LEU A 467 -6.41 -12.17 5.34
CA LEU A 467 -5.58 -12.10 6.55
C LEU A 467 -5.71 -13.38 7.38
N ALA A 468 -6.92 -13.92 7.50
CA ALA A 468 -7.19 -15.14 8.26
C ALA A 468 -6.59 -16.38 7.58
N ALA A 469 -6.57 -16.43 6.24
CA ALA A 469 -6.02 -17.56 5.47
C ALA A 469 -4.49 -17.70 5.60
N ASN A 470 -3.77 -16.64 5.95
CA ASN A 470 -2.31 -16.63 6.09
C ASN A 470 -1.80 -16.75 7.54
N ASP A 471 -2.66 -17.02 8.50
CA ASP A 471 -2.33 -17.14 9.93
C ASP A 471 -1.74 -18.54 10.31
N HIS A 472 -1.35 -19.37 9.31
CA HIS A 472 -0.88 -20.75 9.49
C HIS A 472 0.61 -20.94 9.24
#